data_9ac8bd67e2baf45d8e7d58b944a074d2
#
_entry.id   9ac8bd67e2baf45d8e7d58b944a074d2
#
_cell.length_a   1.000
_cell.length_b   1.000
_cell.length_c   1.000
_cell.angle_alpha   90.00
_cell.angle_beta   90.00
_cell.angle_gamma   90.00
#
_symmetry.space_group_name_H-M   'P 1'
#
loop_
_entity.id
_entity.type
_entity.pdbx_description
1 polymer ?
#
loop_
_entity_poly.entity_id
_entity_poly.type
_entity_poly.pdbx_seq_one_letter_code
_entity_poly.pdbx_strand_id
1 'polypeptide(L)'
;EPLAEAPPVLIALPEPDLITTPPKITTEKTNGHGRRKLPENLRRETEVIDIPESVQQATGGEWVKIGEEVSEKLDYTPSSLFVRQIVRPKYVVRFPNTSQPDELRIAELPPEALPKSKAAPGLVADVIVSKLVDHLPLYRQQQRYARQGFPIARSTLCGWLAEAAEV
;
A
#
# COMPACT_ATOMS: atom_id res chain seq x y z
N GLU A 1 19.63 70.35 -34.25
CA GLU A 1 18.60 69.73 -33.38
C GLU A 1 18.98 68.28 -33.15
N PRO A 2 19.32 67.89 -31.93
CA PRO A 2 19.58 66.48 -31.64
C PRO A 2 18.27 65.79 -31.35
N LEU A 3 18.05 64.63 -32.01
CA LEU A 3 16.95 63.70 -31.74
C LEU A 3 17.07 63.19 -30.30
N ALA A 4 16.01 63.42 -29.58
CA ALA A 4 15.84 62.83 -28.20
C ALA A 4 15.66 61.32 -28.30
N GLU A 5 16.60 60.58 -27.76
CA GLU A 5 16.51 59.14 -27.57
C GLU A 5 15.45 58.81 -26.49
N ALA A 6 14.44 58.02 -26.84
CA ALA A 6 13.43 57.57 -25.91
C ALA A 6 14.04 56.56 -24.90
N PRO A 7 13.69 56.63 -23.62
CA PRO A 7 14.24 55.69 -22.63
C PRO A 7 13.77 54.26 -22.90
N PRO A 8 14.60 53.24 -22.61
CA PRO A 8 14.25 51.87 -22.84
C PRO A 8 13.05 51.44 -21.95
N VAL A 9 12.02 50.87 -22.59
CA VAL A 9 10.89 50.30 -21.92
C VAL A 9 11.36 49.04 -21.16
N LEU A 10 11.47 49.17 -19.85
CA LEU A 10 11.70 48.00 -18.98
C LEU A 10 10.44 47.13 -19.04
N ILE A 11 10.51 46.04 -19.79
CA ILE A 11 9.50 44.96 -19.71
C ILE A 11 9.70 44.29 -18.37
N ALA A 12 8.80 44.55 -17.42
CA ALA A 12 8.76 43.83 -16.14
C ALA A 12 8.49 42.35 -16.43
N LEU A 13 9.49 41.52 -16.13
CA LEU A 13 9.32 40.08 -16.11
C LEU A 13 8.25 39.75 -15.02
N PRO A 14 7.27 38.88 -15.34
CA PRO A 14 6.32 38.45 -14.30
C PRO A 14 7.11 37.82 -13.16
N GLU A 15 6.81 38.27 -11.94
CA GLU A 15 7.40 37.69 -10.76
C GLU A 15 7.04 36.19 -10.73
N PRO A 16 8.00 35.29 -10.41
CA PRO A 16 7.71 33.89 -10.30
C PRO A 16 6.71 33.71 -9.15
N ASP A 17 5.56 33.10 -9.45
CA ASP A 17 4.57 32.74 -8.46
C ASP A 17 5.27 32.11 -7.26
N LEU A 18 5.16 32.76 -6.10
CA LEU A 18 5.63 32.28 -4.81
C LEU A 18 5.17 30.84 -4.67
N ILE A 19 6.12 29.91 -4.66
CA ILE A 19 5.93 28.51 -4.40
C ILE A 19 5.07 28.41 -3.12
N THR A 20 3.79 28.20 -3.29
CA THR A 20 2.88 27.92 -2.18
C THR A 20 3.48 26.77 -1.39
N THR A 21 3.86 27.04 -0.17
CA THR A 21 4.34 26.03 0.78
C THR A 21 3.39 24.85 0.72
N PRO A 22 3.90 23.61 0.53
CA PRO A 22 3.04 22.44 0.48
C PRO A 22 2.16 22.41 1.74
N PRO A 23 0.89 22.04 1.64
CA PRO A 23 -0.03 22.03 2.77
C PRO A 23 0.62 21.27 3.92
N LYS A 24 0.69 21.94 5.08
CA LYS A 24 1.22 21.34 6.32
C LYS A 24 0.33 20.15 6.63
N ILE A 25 0.83 18.94 6.34
CA ILE A 25 0.11 17.70 6.65
C ILE A 25 0.02 17.66 8.18
N THR A 26 -1.12 18.06 8.71
CA THR A 26 -1.49 17.88 10.12
C THR A 26 -1.61 16.37 10.34
N THR A 27 -0.55 15.77 10.82
CA THR A 27 -0.62 14.39 11.33
C THR A 27 -1.46 14.46 12.60
N GLU A 28 -2.73 14.07 12.50
CA GLU A 28 -3.51 13.78 13.70
C GLU A 28 -2.72 12.76 14.53
N LYS A 29 -2.39 13.16 15.77
CA LYS A 29 -1.76 12.27 16.75
C LYS A 29 -2.80 11.23 17.14
N THR A 30 -2.86 10.13 16.43
CA THR A 30 -3.59 8.95 16.86
C THR A 30 -2.78 8.29 17.99
N ASN A 31 -3.22 8.46 19.22
CA ASN A 31 -2.70 7.77 20.40
C ASN A 31 -3.11 6.28 20.35
N GLY A 32 -2.58 5.50 19.42
CA GLY A 32 -2.85 4.08 19.30
C GLY A 32 -1.68 3.38 18.64
N HIS A 33 -1.16 2.33 19.26
CA HIS A 33 -0.19 1.41 18.69
C HIS A 33 -0.76 0.56 17.53
N GLY A 34 -1.93 0.94 16.98
CA GLY A 34 -2.58 0.26 15.86
C GLY A 34 -1.99 0.66 14.51
N ARG A 35 -1.95 -0.28 13.55
CA ARG A 35 -1.58 0.00 12.16
C ARG A 35 -2.54 1.03 11.58
N ARG A 36 -2.01 2.11 10.98
CA ARG A 36 -2.81 3.13 10.31
C ARG A 36 -3.67 2.48 9.21
N LYS A 37 -4.93 2.91 9.10
CA LYS A 37 -5.80 2.50 7.98
C LYS A 37 -5.22 3.01 6.65
N LEU A 38 -5.36 2.22 5.60
CA LEU A 38 -4.97 2.65 4.27
C LEU A 38 -5.98 3.68 3.73
N PRO A 39 -5.53 4.73 3.01
CA PRO A 39 -6.41 5.77 2.49
C PRO A 39 -7.46 5.23 1.52
N GLU A 40 -8.66 5.79 1.57
CA GLU A 40 -9.78 5.37 0.70
C GLU A 40 -9.62 5.85 -0.75
N ASN A 41 -8.85 6.92 -0.96
CA ASN A 41 -8.60 7.52 -2.28
C ASN A 41 -7.64 6.69 -3.17
N LEU A 42 -6.97 5.67 -2.63
CA LEU A 42 -6.11 4.80 -3.43
C LEU A 42 -6.94 3.73 -4.14
N ARG A 43 -6.55 3.43 -5.39
CA ARG A 43 -7.11 2.33 -6.16
C ARG A 43 -6.96 1.03 -5.36
N ARG A 44 -8.02 0.22 -5.34
CA ARG A 44 -8.02 -1.10 -4.71
C ARG A 44 -8.13 -2.17 -5.78
N GLU A 45 -7.22 -3.12 -5.72
CA GLU A 45 -7.28 -4.34 -6.51
C GLU A 45 -7.62 -5.49 -5.58
N THR A 46 -8.75 -6.15 -5.83
CA THR A 46 -9.25 -7.22 -5.00
C THR A 46 -8.84 -8.56 -5.58
N GLU A 47 -8.18 -9.36 -4.78
CA GLU A 47 -7.82 -10.74 -5.07
C GLU A 47 -8.58 -11.65 -4.10
N VAL A 48 -9.35 -12.60 -4.63
CA VAL A 48 -10.09 -13.58 -3.82
C VAL A 48 -9.28 -14.86 -3.76
N ILE A 49 -8.88 -15.25 -2.56
CA ILE A 49 -8.20 -16.53 -2.31
C ILE A 49 -9.21 -17.46 -1.66
N ASP A 50 -9.76 -18.36 -2.44
CA ASP A 50 -10.75 -19.33 -1.98
C ASP A 50 -10.14 -20.73 -1.81
N ILE A 51 -10.87 -21.60 -1.09
CA ILE A 51 -10.49 -23.00 -0.91
C ILE A 51 -10.78 -23.74 -2.21
N PRO A 52 -9.81 -24.50 -2.78
CA PRO A 52 -10.00 -25.22 -4.02
C PRO A 52 -11.21 -26.20 -3.97
N GLU A 53 -11.98 -26.28 -5.04
CA GLU A 53 -13.14 -27.17 -5.13
C GLU A 53 -12.80 -28.65 -4.85
N SER A 54 -11.60 -29.09 -5.22
CA SER A 54 -11.12 -30.43 -4.96
C SER A 54 -11.05 -30.74 -3.47
N VAL A 55 -10.68 -29.74 -2.65
CA VAL A 55 -10.63 -29.88 -1.18
C VAL A 55 -12.04 -29.85 -0.62
N GLN A 56 -12.93 -29.02 -1.16
CA GLN A 56 -14.34 -28.95 -0.74
C GLN A 56 -15.04 -30.29 -0.99
N GLN A 57 -14.85 -30.90 -2.15
CA GLN A 57 -15.43 -32.20 -2.51
C GLN A 57 -14.85 -33.35 -1.67
N ALA A 58 -13.54 -33.35 -1.40
CA ALA A 58 -12.88 -34.40 -0.63
C ALA A 58 -13.33 -34.45 0.83
N THR A 59 -13.82 -33.35 1.39
CA THR A 59 -14.21 -33.25 2.81
C THR A 59 -15.57 -33.90 3.09
N GLY A 60 -16.46 -34.09 2.08
CA GLY A 60 -17.72 -34.81 2.20
C GLY A 60 -18.79 -34.17 3.12
N GLY A 61 -18.57 -32.94 3.59
CA GLY A 61 -19.48 -32.16 4.41
C GLY A 61 -20.22 -31.07 3.66
N GLU A 62 -21.23 -30.47 4.28
CA GLU A 62 -21.93 -29.32 3.74
C GLU A 62 -21.14 -28.02 4.08
N TRP A 63 -20.74 -27.27 3.05
CA TRP A 63 -19.97 -26.04 3.17
C TRP A 63 -20.89 -24.82 3.24
N VAL A 64 -20.88 -24.11 4.36
CA VAL A 64 -21.66 -22.90 4.56
C VAL A 64 -20.71 -21.72 4.73
N LYS A 65 -20.79 -20.74 3.80
CA LYS A 65 -20.02 -19.49 3.89
C LYS A 65 -20.58 -18.65 5.04
N ILE A 66 -19.77 -18.37 6.04
CA ILE A 66 -20.16 -17.60 7.25
C ILE A 66 -19.61 -16.17 7.24
N GLY A 67 -18.68 -15.86 6.35
CA GLY A 67 -18.07 -14.53 6.27
C GLY A 67 -16.85 -14.51 5.39
N GLU A 68 -16.13 -13.40 5.44
CA GLU A 68 -14.90 -13.16 4.69
C GLU A 68 -13.87 -12.52 5.61
N GLU A 69 -12.62 -12.87 5.43
CA GLU A 69 -11.51 -12.15 6.00
C GLU A 69 -10.86 -11.29 4.93
N VAL A 70 -10.83 -9.98 5.17
CA VAL A 70 -10.27 -9.02 4.24
C VAL A 70 -8.95 -8.51 4.80
N SER A 71 -7.86 -8.70 4.04
CA SER A 71 -6.54 -8.17 4.34
C SER A 71 -6.15 -7.15 3.27
N GLU A 72 -5.70 -5.98 3.69
CA GLU A 72 -5.28 -4.92 2.78
C GLU A 72 -3.77 -4.71 2.86
N LYS A 73 -3.13 -4.65 1.69
CA LYS A 73 -1.70 -4.33 1.55
C LYS A 73 -1.50 -3.21 0.55
N LEU A 74 -0.53 -2.35 0.83
CA LEU A 74 -0.12 -1.32 -0.09
C LEU A 74 0.87 -1.91 -1.09
N ASP A 75 0.56 -1.81 -2.37
CA ASP A 75 1.42 -2.27 -3.45
C ASP A 75 1.79 -1.12 -4.39
N TYR A 76 2.79 -1.34 -5.22
CA TYR A 76 3.33 -0.36 -6.13
C TYR A 76 3.54 -0.94 -7.51
N THR A 77 2.93 -0.31 -8.50
CA THR A 77 3.28 -0.49 -9.91
C THR A 77 4.04 0.76 -10.34
N PRO A 78 5.00 0.72 -11.28
CA PRO A 78 5.71 1.91 -11.71
C PRO A 78 4.76 3.09 -11.94
N SER A 79 5.01 4.20 -11.22
CA SER A 79 4.23 5.43 -11.20
C SER A 79 2.88 5.42 -10.46
N SER A 80 2.48 4.32 -9.79
CA SER A 80 1.20 4.26 -9.09
C SER A 80 1.25 3.43 -7.81
N LEU A 81 0.81 4.04 -6.69
CA LEU A 81 0.48 3.33 -5.47
C LEU A 81 -0.96 2.85 -5.52
N PHE A 82 -1.19 1.61 -5.11
CA PHE A 82 -2.53 1.05 -5.00
C PHE A 82 -2.63 0.12 -3.79
N VAL A 83 -3.85 -0.20 -3.40
CA VAL A 83 -4.11 -1.13 -2.29
C VAL A 83 -4.48 -2.48 -2.87
N ARG A 84 -3.69 -3.51 -2.57
CA ARG A 84 -4.04 -4.90 -2.84
C ARG A 84 -4.90 -5.41 -1.69
N GLN A 85 -6.14 -5.72 -1.98
CA GLN A 85 -7.10 -6.26 -1.04
C GLN A 85 -7.21 -7.76 -1.24
N ILE A 86 -6.80 -8.54 -0.24
CA ILE A 86 -6.88 -10.00 -0.27
C ILE A 86 -8.11 -10.41 0.54
N VAL A 87 -9.06 -11.03 -0.14
CA VAL A 87 -10.31 -11.52 0.46
C VAL A 87 -10.25 -13.04 0.55
N ARG A 88 -10.41 -13.56 1.77
CA ARG A 88 -10.48 -15.00 2.04
C ARG A 88 -11.83 -15.35 2.65
N PRO A 89 -12.71 -16.04 1.92
CA PRO A 89 -13.96 -16.53 2.46
C PRO A 89 -13.74 -17.50 3.61
N LYS A 90 -14.62 -17.44 4.62
CA LYS A 90 -14.63 -18.35 5.78
C LYS A 90 -15.81 -19.29 5.64
N TYR A 91 -15.55 -20.56 5.78
CA TYR A 91 -16.55 -21.61 5.70
C TYR A 91 -16.66 -22.37 7.00
N VAL A 92 -17.87 -22.78 7.34
CA VAL A 92 -18.12 -23.84 8.32
C VAL A 92 -18.50 -25.09 7.55
N VAL A 93 -17.76 -26.16 7.78
CA VAL A 93 -18.07 -27.49 7.24
C VAL A 93 -18.91 -28.22 8.27
N ARG A 94 -20.13 -28.56 7.90
CA ARG A 94 -21.08 -29.31 8.72
C ARG A 94 -21.13 -30.77 8.31
N PHE A 95 -21.20 -31.67 9.27
CA PHE A 95 -21.29 -33.11 9.04
C PHE A 95 -22.62 -33.63 9.59
N PRO A 96 -23.77 -33.42 8.89
CA PRO A 96 -25.11 -33.68 9.46
C PRO A 96 -25.36 -35.15 9.79
N ASN A 97 -24.59 -36.07 9.20
CA ASN A 97 -24.79 -37.53 9.39
C ASN A 97 -23.69 -38.19 10.24
N THR A 98 -22.86 -37.40 10.92
CA THR A 98 -21.73 -37.92 11.69
C THR A 98 -21.62 -37.12 13.00
N SER A 99 -21.14 -37.79 14.08
CA SER A 99 -20.86 -37.10 15.35
C SER A 99 -19.61 -36.23 15.35
N GLN A 100 -19.12 -35.85 14.18
CA GLN A 100 -17.98 -34.95 14.05
C GLN A 100 -18.41 -33.50 14.33
N PRO A 101 -17.59 -32.72 15.05
CA PRO A 101 -17.86 -31.31 15.29
C PRO A 101 -17.72 -30.50 13.99
N ASP A 102 -18.47 -29.42 13.92
CA ASP A 102 -18.35 -28.45 12.83
C ASP A 102 -16.92 -27.89 12.79
N GLU A 103 -16.34 -27.78 11.59
CA GLU A 103 -14.96 -27.33 11.39
C GLU A 103 -14.91 -26.00 10.63
N LEU A 104 -14.15 -25.03 11.15
CA LEU A 104 -13.90 -23.77 10.47
C LEU A 104 -12.75 -23.93 9.46
N ARG A 105 -13.01 -23.58 8.20
CA ARG A 105 -12.03 -23.59 7.11
C ARG A 105 -11.89 -22.21 6.49
N ILE A 106 -10.64 -21.82 6.25
CA ILE A 106 -10.26 -20.61 5.52
C ILE A 106 -9.04 -20.94 4.67
N ALA A 107 -8.95 -20.34 3.46
CA ALA A 107 -7.79 -20.54 2.60
C ALA A 107 -6.51 -20.01 3.27
N GLU A 108 -5.39 -20.70 3.09
CA GLU A 108 -4.09 -20.26 3.59
C GLU A 108 -3.61 -19.06 2.77
N LEU A 109 -2.88 -18.12 3.44
CA LEU A 109 -2.21 -17.05 2.75
C LEU A 109 -0.95 -17.59 2.05
N PRO A 110 -0.65 -17.12 0.84
CA PRO A 110 0.62 -17.43 0.20
C PRO A 110 1.78 -16.92 1.06
N PRO A 111 2.95 -17.57 1.01
CA PRO A 111 4.13 -17.10 1.73
C PRO A 111 4.55 -15.72 1.25
N GLU A 112 4.91 -14.85 2.18
CA GLU A 112 5.30 -13.47 1.91
C GLU A 112 6.68 -13.19 2.50
N ALA A 113 7.49 -12.41 1.77
CA ALA A 113 8.81 -11.99 2.24
C ALA A 113 8.73 -11.15 3.53
N LEU A 114 7.69 -10.31 3.67
CA LEU A 114 7.46 -9.48 4.85
C LEU A 114 6.07 -9.73 5.44
N PRO A 115 5.83 -10.86 6.13
CA PRO A 115 4.48 -11.29 6.53
C PRO A 115 3.80 -10.37 7.55
N LYS A 116 4.55 -9.60 8.32
CA LYS A 116 4.03 -8.63 9.30
C LYS A 116 3.85 -7.23 8.74
N SER A 117 4.26 -6.99 7.50
CA SER A 117 4.19 -5.70 6.84
C SER A 117 2.86 -5.46 6.16
N LYS A 118 2.49 -4.19 5.98
CA LYS A 118 1.42 -3.77 5.06
C LYS A 118 1.94 -3.49 3.64
N ALA A 119 3.24 -3.65 3.40
CA ALA A 119 3.82 -3.51 2.07
C ALA A 119 3.70 -4.83 1.32
N ALA A 120 3.18 -4.78 0.11
CA ALA A 120 3.25 -5.88 -0.82
C ALA A 120 4.63 -5.95 -1.48
N PRO A 121 5.03 -7.10 -2.06
CA PRO A 121 6.36 -7.29 -2.64
C PRO A 121 6.77 -6.23 -3.66
N GLY A 122 5.84 -5.73 -4.49
CA GLY A 122 6.13 -4.69 -5.48
C GLY A 122 6.58 -3.37 -4.85
N LEU A 123 5.97 -2.96 -3.74
CA LEU A 123 6.39 -1.74 -3.03
C LEU A 123 7.75 -1.92 -2.37
N VAL A 124 8.02 -3.09 -1.77
CA VAL A 124 9.32 -3.38 -1.16
C VAL A 124 10.42 -3.38 -2.21
N ALA A 125 10.18 -4.01 -3.36
CA ALA A 125 11.11 -4.02 -4.49
C ALA A 125 11.42 -2.60 -4.99
N ASP A 126 10.40 -1.71 -5.12
CA ASP A 126 10.60 -0.31 -5.52
C ASP A 126 11.47 0.45 -4.50
N VAL A 127 11.28 0.23 -3.20
CA VAL A 127 12.11 0.83 -2.14
C VAL A 127 13.57 0.38 -2.25
N ILE A 128 13.80 -0.92 -2.47
CA ILE A 128 15.14 -1.51 -2.59
C ILE A 128 15.86 -0.98 -3.83
N VAL A 129 15.21 -1.07 -5.00
CA VAL A 129 15.78 -0.60 -6.29
C VAL A 129 16.10 0.89 -6.22
N SER A 130 15.12 1.71 -5.78
CA SER A 130 15.33 3.14 -5.63
C SER A 130 16.47 3.48 -4.67
N LYS A 131 16.68 2.68 -3.61
CA LYS A 131 17.75 2.94 -2.64
C LYS A 131 19.12 2.48 -3.14
N LEU A 132 19.22 1.29 -3.73
CA LEU A 132 20.48 0.64 -4.05
C LEU A 132 20.93 0.90 -5.49
N VAL A 133 20.02 0.92 -6.45
CA VAL A 133 20.33 1.11 -7.88
C VAL A 133 20.29 2.59 -8.23
N ASP A 134 19.21 3.29 -7.87
CA ASP A 134 19.01 4.69 -8.21
C ASP A 134 19.68 5.67 -7.21
N HIS A 135 20.30 5.13 -6.16
CA HIS A 135 20.93 5.89 -5.07
C HIS A 135 20.02 6.95 -4.44
N LEU A 136 18.69 6.73 -4.46
CA LEU A 136 17.71 7.67 -3.95
C LEU A 136 17.61 7.56 -2.41
N PRO A 137 17.95 8.61 -1.66
CA PRO A 137 17.85 8.60 -0.20
C PRO A 137 16.41 8.36 0.27
N LEU A 138 16.22 7.68 1.39
CA LEU A 138 14.88 7.34 1.90
C LEU A 138 14.00 8.55 2.18
N TYR A 139 14.58 9.71 2.55
CA TYR A 139 13.80 10.93 2.76
C TYR A 139 13.16 11.44 1.44
N ARG A 140 13.84 11.26 0.30
CA ARG A 140 13.29 11.60 -1.02
C ARG A 140 12.22 10.59 -1.45
N GLN A 141 12.42 9.31 -1.15
CA GLN A 141 11.41 8.28 -1.38
C GLN A 141 10.14 8.56 -0.54
N GLN A 142 10.30 8.95 0.74
CA GLN A 142 9.19 9.38 1.58
C GLN A 142 8.41 10.54 0.93
N GLN A 143 9.10 11.55 0.40
CA GLN A 143 8.46 12.67 -0.29
C GLN A 143 7.76 12.22 -1.59
N ARG A 144 8.36 11.26 -2.32
CA ARG A 144 7.75 10.69 -3.53
C ARG A 144 6.42 10.00 -3.23
N TYR A 145 6.38 9.13 -2.21
CA TYR A 145 5.15 8.46 -1.80
C TYR A 145 4.11 9.43 -1.23
N ALA A 146 4.54 10.45 -0.50
CA ALA A 146 3.63 11.48 0.01
C ALA A 146 2.91 12.22 -1.14
N ARG A 147 3.61 12.55 -2.24
CA ARG A 147 2.99 13.15 -3.44
C ARG A 147 1.99 12.22 -4.13
N GLN A 148 2.16 10.90 -3.98
CA GLN A 148 1.22 9.89 -4.48
C GLN A 148 0.05 9.63 -3.53
N GLY A 149 -0.07 10.42 -2.46
CA GLY A 149 -1.22 10.38 -1.53
C GLY A 149 -1.03 9.52 -0.29
N PHE A 150 0.11 8.83 -0.13
CA PHE A 150 0.36 8.04 1.07
C PHE A 150 1.75 8.29 1.66
N PRO A 151 1.85 9.10 2.74
CA PRO A 151 3.11 9.35 3.42
C PRO A 151 3.57 8.12 4.20
N ILE A 152 4.66 7.50 3.76
CA ILE A 152 5.32 6.40 4.45
C ILE A 152 6.43 6.98 5.32
N ALA A 153 6.45 6.66 6.61
CA ALA A 153 7.49 7.13 7.51
C ALA A 153 8.87 6.56 7.12
N ARG A 154 9.92 7.37 7.24
CA ARG A 154 11.29 6.93 6.94
C ARG A 154 11.72 5.72 7.78
N SER A 155 11.32 5.66 9.06
CA SER A 155 11.56 4.52 9.93
C SER A 155 10.94 3.23 9.38
N THR A 156 9.75 3.31 8.81
CA THR A 156 9.08 2.17 8.16
C THR A 156 9.86 1.69 6.94
N LEU A 157 10.32 2.61 6.08
CA LEU A 157 11.16 2.28 4.92
C LEU A 157 12.49 1.62 5.35
N CYS A 158 13.12 2.12 6.43
CA CYS A 158 14.31 1.49 7.01
C CYS A 158 14.01 0.08 7.52
N GLY A 159 12.89 -0.12 8.21
CA GLY A 159 12.46 -1.43 8.70
C GLY A 159 12.28 -2.44 7.57
N TRP A 160 11.60 -2.07 6.49
CA TRP A 160 11.42 -2.96 5.33
C TRP A 160 12.74 -3.34 4.65
N LEU A 161 13.71 -2.39 4.57
CA LEU A 161 15.04 -2.71 4.04
C LEU A 161 15.80 -3.67 4.95
N ALA A 162 15.70 -3.51 6.27
CA ALA A 162 16.35 -4.41 7.22
C ALA A 162 15.72 -5.81 7.16
N GLU A 163 14.39 -5.92 7.22
CA GLU A 163 13.67 -7.20 7.10
C GLU A 163 13.95 -7.90 5.76
N ALA A 164 14.00 -7.14 4.65
CA ALA A 164 14.32 -7.71 3.33
C ALA A 164 15.76 -8.17 3.18
N ALA A 165 16.68 -7.69 4.01
CA ALA A 165 18.08 -8.13 4.01
C ALA A 165 18.29 -9.45 4.78
N GLU A 166 17.28 -9.91 5.54
CA GLU A 166 17.32 -11.16 6.32
C GLU A 166 16.70 -12.34 5.56
N VAL A 167 16.07 -12.09 4.40
CA VAL A 167 15.44 -13.09 3.53
C VAL A 167 16.42 -13.62 2.49
#